data_ad2922cd33677251ca91c639391da85a
#
_entry.id   ad2922cd33677251ca91c639391da85a
#
_cell.length_a   1.000
_cell.length_b   1.000
_cell.length_c   1.000
_cell.angle_alpha   90.00
_cell.angle_beta   90.00
_cell.angle_gamma   90.00
#
_symmetry.space_group_name_H-M   'P 1'
#
loop_
_entity.id
_entity.type
_entity.pdbx_description
1 polymer ?
#
loop_
_entity_poly.entity_id
_entity_poly.type
_entity_poly.pdbx_seq_one_letter_code
_entity_poly.pdbx_strand_id
1 'polypeptide(L)'
;MKRSQPGGREPRVVFGFHAVLARLRADPASVVEIFLDEARNDARAKDLAALAERSKVTLMRVPVKRLDGFYGGGRHQGVVARVQVKDLGTSLDEIVEVLDKPLLLVLDGVTDPHNLGACLRVANAAGAHAVVAPKDRAAGISATVSKVASGAAESTPYLMVTNLARTLGELKERNIWIVGADERAERTLYEADLPDAIAWVLGAEGEGMRRLTRETCDLLVKIPMGGEVQSLNVSVAAGVCLFESVRRRMPAAKSYVPPDPTRIEDKPEALDYWSRTLETDAEKIRRALRKVGGSLDQVKKELGIGGVG
;
A
#
# COMPACT_ATOMS: atom_id res chain seq x y z
N MET A 1 -38.14 2.97 29.40
CA MET A 1 -37.52 4.01 28.57
C MET A 1 -36.06 3.63 28.32
N LYS A 2 -35.78 2.99 27.18
CA LYS A 2 -34.38 2.69 26.74
C LYS A 2 -33.83 3.96 26.07
N ARG A 3 -32.78 4.54 26.62
CA ARG A 3 -32.07 5.66 26.00
C ARG A 3 -31.37 5.14 24.75
N SER A 4 -31.78 5.61 23.59
CA SER A 4 -31.10 5.45 22.30
C SER A 4 -29.74 6.15 22.37
N GLN A 5 -28.65 5.40 22.25
CA GLN A 5 -27.33 5.96 22.01
C GLN A 5 -27.21 6.35 20.54
N PRO A 6 -26.53 7.47 20.20
CA PRO A 6 -26.42 7.93 18.83
C PRO A 6 -25.40 7.10 18.04
N GLY A 7 -25.81 6.58 16.91
CA GLY A 7 -25.02 6.42 15.67
C GLY A 7 -23.84 5.48 15.65
N GLY A 8 -23.83 4.34 16.34
CA GLY A 8 -22.81 3.31 16.12
C GLY A 8 -23.30 2.25 15.11
N ARG A 9 -22.63 2.11 13.95
CA ARG A 9 -22.83 0.96 13.07
C ARG A 9 -22.55 -0.33 13.84
N GLU A 10 -23.28 -1.41 13.50
CA GLU A 10 -23.01 -2.74 14.09
C GLU A 10 -21.54 -3.13 13.88
N PRO A 11 -20.90 -3.72 14.92
CA PRO A 11 -19.51 -4.17 14.80
C PRO A 11 -19.35 -5.14 13.64
N ARG A 12 -18.36 -4.92 12.79
CA ARG A 12 -18.02 -5.85 11.70
C ARG A 12 -17.25 -7.04 12.25
N VAL A 13 -17.36 -8.16 11.56
CA VAL A 13 -16.67 -9.40 11.90
C VAL A 13 -15.44 -9.57 11.01
N VAL A 14 -14.26 -9.73 11.63
CA VAL A 14 -13.00 -10.06 10.96
C VAL A 14 -12.58 -11.46 11.39
N PHE A 15 -12.12 -12.29 10.48
CA PHE A 15 -11.79 -13.69 10.76
C PHE A 15 -10.45 -14.10 10.14
N GLY A 16 -9.81 -15.09 10.77
CA GLY A 16 -8.48 -15.59 10.43
C GLY A 16 -7.36 -14.85 11.14
N PHE A 17 -6.31 -15.61 11.54
CA PHE A 17 -5.21 -15.07 12.36
C PHE A 17 -4.52 -13.87 11.73
N HIS A 18 -4.27 -13.89 10.41
CA HIS A 18 -3.60 -12.77 9.75
C HIS A 18 -4.38 -11.47 9.84
N ALA A 19 -5.68 -11.51 9.55
CA ALA A 19 -6.52 -10.32 9.55
C ALA A 19 -6.72 -9.78 10.98
N VAL A 20 -6.97 -10.67 11.96
CA VAL A 20 -7.16 -10.29 13.37
C VAL A 20 -5.87 -9.73 13.96
N LEU A 21 -4.71 -10.36 13.74
CA LEU A 21 -3.41 -9.87 14.20
C LEU A 21 -3.03 -8.54 13.55
N ALA A 22 -3.26 -8.40 12.23
CA ALA A 22 -2.99 -7.15 11.52
C ALA A 22 -3.82 -6.00 12.10
N ARG A 23 -5.12 -6.23 12.32
CA ARG A 23 -6.02 -5.23 12.91
C ARG A 23 -5.62 -4.87 14.33
N LEU A 24 -5.32 -5.87 15.15
CA LEU A 24 -4.94 -5.67 16.55
C LEU A 24 -3.61 -4.90 16.69
N ARG A 25 -2.69 -5.05 15.72
CA ARG A 25 -1.44 -4.29 15.67
C ARG A 25 -1.63 -2.86 15.18
N ALA A 26 -2.47 -2.67 14.16
CA ALA A 26 -2.67 -1.37 13.54
C ALA A 26 -3.55 -0.44 14.37
N ASP A 27 -4.66 -0.93 14.91
CA ASP A 27 -5.62 -0.15 15.71
C ASP A 27 -6.31 -1.03 16.77
N PRO A 28 -5.65 -1.29 17.92
CA PRO A 28 -6.21 -2.10 19.00
C PRO A 28 -7.53 -1.55 19.53
N ALA A 29 -7.69 -0.22 19.53
CA ALA A 29 -8.89 0.45 20.07
C ALA A 29 -10.15 0.17 19.24
N SER A 30 -9.98 -0.25 17.99
CA SER A 30 -11.09 -0.66 17.13
C SER A 30 -11.55 -2.10 17.38
N VAL A 31 -10.74 -2.92 18.05
CA VAL A 31 -11.09 -4.32 18.32
C VAL A 31 -11.92 -4.39 19.60
N VAL A 32 -13.20 -4.68 19.45
CA VAL A 32 -14.14 -4.76 20.59
C VAL A 32 -13.89 -6.01 21.42
N GLU A 33 -13.76 -7.15 20.75
CA GLU A 33 -13.55 -8.46 21.37
C GLU A 33 -13.02 -9.48 20.36
N ILE A 34 -12.28 -10.47 20.85
CA ILE A 34 -11.73 -11.57 20.04
C ILE A 34 -12.28 -12.89 20.58
N PHE A 35 -12.74 -13.74 19.67
CA PHE A 35 -13.17 -15.12 19.94
C PHE A 35 -12.13 -16.06 19.35
N LEU A 36 -11.56 -16.91 20.19
CA LEU A 36 -10.57 -17.92 19.84
C LEU A 36 -11.12 -19.30 20.17
N ASP A 37 -10.99 -20.23 19.23
CA ASP A 37 -11.36 -21.63 19.45
C ASP A 37 -10.61 -22.18 20.68
N GLU A 38 -11.37 -22.72 21.65
CA GLU A 38 -10.84 -23.26 22.90
C GLU A 38 -9.88 -24.43 22.69
N ALA A 39 -10.05 -25.20 21.61
CA ALA A 39 -9.16 -26.29 21.24
C ALA A 39 -7.79 -25.82 20.69
N ARG A 40 -7.66 -24.55 20.30
CA ARG A 40 -6.44 -24.00 19.72
C ARG A 40 -5.42 -23.64 20.80
N ASN A 41 -4.26 -24.29 20.74
CA ASN A 41 -3.15 -24.05 21.68
C ASN A 41 -1.78 -23.95 20.98
N ASP A 42 -1.79 -23.69 19.66
CA ASP A 42 -0.60 -23.51 18.85
C ASP A 42 0.08 -22.14 19.08
N ALA A 43 1.26 -21.97 18.51
CA ALA A 43 2.07 -20.77 18.68
C ALA A 43 1.29 -19.49 18.26
N ARG A 44 0.50 -19.54 17.17
CA ARG A 44 -0.29 -18.40 16.69
C ARG A 44 -1.38 -18.00 17.68
N ALA A 45 -2.02 -18.98 18.33
CA ALA A 45 -3.03 -18.72 19.36
C ALA A 45 -2.40 -18.08 20.60
N LYS A 46 -1.19 -18.50 20.99
CA LYS A 46 -0.44 -17.91 22.10
C LYS A 46 0.02 -16.48 21.78
N ASP A 47 0.53 -16.25 20.58
CA ASP A 47 0.94 -14.90 20.13
C ASP A 47 -0.23 -13.93 20.09
N LEU A 48 -1.40 -14.39 19.61
CA LEU A 48 -2.62 -13.59 19.59
C LEU A 48 -3.09 -13.25 21.00
N ALA A 49 -3.08 -14.22 21.91
CA ALA A 49 -3.50 -14.01 23.29
C ALA A 49 -2.58 -13.00 24.01
N ALA A 50 -1.25 -13.16 23.85
CA ALA A 50 -0.28 -12.23 24.43
C ALA A 50 -0.39 -10.81 23.84
N LEU A 51 -0.70 -10.68 22.54
CA LEU A 51 -0.93 -9.38 21.92
C LEU A 51 -2.25 -8.75 22.40
N ALA A 52 -3.32 -9.52 22.51
CA ALA A 52 -4.61 -9.05 23.02
C ALA A 52 -4.50 -8.54 24.46
N GLU A 53 -3.79 -9.26 25.31
CA GLU A 53 -3.53 -8.86 26.71
C GLU A 53 -2.75 -7.54 26.78
N ARG A 54 -1.64 -7.42 26.03
CA ARG A 54 -0.85 -6.17 25.96
C ARG A 54 -1.67 -4.99 25.46
N SER A 55 -2.58 -5.25 24.53
CA SER A 55 -3.45 -4.25 23.93
C SER A 55 -4.71 -3.97 24.76
N LYS A 56 -4.91 -4.66 25.88
CA LYS A 56 -6.11 -4.58 26.74
C LYS A 56 -7.41 -4.90 26.00
N VAL A 57 -7.35 -5.79 25.01
CA VAL A 57 -8.51 -6.24 24.25
C VAL A 57 -9.00 -7.57 24.83
N THR A 58 -10.31 -7.68 25.03
CA THR A 58 -10.94 -8.89 25.56
C THR A 58 -10.81 -10.04 24.58
N LEU A 59 -10.20 -11.15 24.99
CA LEU A 59 -10.12 -12.39 24.25
C LEU A 59 -10.89 -13.48 25.01
N MET A 60 -11.89 -14.08 24.34
CA MET A 60 -12.70 -15.16 24.89
C MET A 60 -12.41 -16.47 24.15
N ARG A 61 -12.18 -17.54 24.91
CA ARG A 61 -12.09 -18.89 24.37
C ARG A 61 -13.50 -19.46 24.25
N VAL A 62 -13.85 -19.97 23.06
CA VAL A 62 -15.20 -20.44 22.77
C VAL A 62 -15.17 -21.71 21.94
N PRO A 63 -16.20 -22.57 22.02
CA PRO A 63 -16.34 -23.72 21.13
C PRO A 63 -16.44 -23.29 19.66
N VAL A 64 -15.90 -24.11 18.77
CA VAL A 64 -15.88 -23.85 17.30
C VAL A 64 -17.26 -23.53 16.73
N LYS A 65 -18.31 -24.21 17.23
CA LYS A 65 -19.69 -23.94 16.82
C LYS A 65 -20.15 -22.50 17.04
N ARG A 66 -19.58 -21.81 18.05
CA ARG A 66 -19.90 -20.41 18.30
C ARG A 66 -19.19 -19.50 17.27
N LEU A 67 -18.00 -19.88 16.82
CA LEU A 67 -17.28 -19.18 15.75
C LEU A 67 -18.01 -19.29 14.41
N ASP A 68 -18.54 -20.50 14.10
CA ASP A 68 -19.34 -20.74 12.91
C ASP A 68 -20.60 -19.86 12.85
N GLY A 69 -21.18 -19.57 14.01
CA GLY A 69 -22.36 -18.70 14.13
C GLY A 69 -22.11 -17.23 13.79
N PHE A 70 -20.87 -16.75 13.86
CA PHE A 70 -20.51 -15.40 13.44
C PHE A 70 -20.33 -15.25 11.93
N TYR A 71 -20.16 -16.37 11.23
CA TYR A 71 -19.76 -16.34 9.82
C TYR A 71 -20.38 -17.48 9.02
N GLY A 72 -21.60 -17.37 8.63
CA GLY A 72 -22.40 -18.23 7.72
C GLY A 72 -21.70 -19.24 6.77
N GLY A 73 -20.61 -19.93 7.20
CA GLY A 73 -19.97 -21.03 6.47
C GLY A 73 -18.55 -20.78 5.93
N GLY A 74 -17.83 -19.74 6.37
CA GLY A 74 -16.45 -19.47 5.93
C GLY A 74 -15.36 -20.14 6.78
N ARG A 75 -14.13 -20.18 6.28
CA ARG A 75 -12.95 -20.69 7.00
C ARG A 75 -12.39 -19.64 7.96
N HIS A 76 -12.93 -19.57 9.20
CA HIS A 76 -12.43 -18.65 10.24
C HIS A 76 -11.09 -19.07 10.86
N GLN A 77 -10.56 -20.22 10.52
CA GLN A 77 -9.28 -20.75 11.03
C GLN A 77 -9.17 -20.78 12.57
N GLY A 78 -10.30 -20.85 13.28
CA GLY A 78 -10.35 -20.87 14.74
C GLY A 78 -10.24 -19.51 15.43
N VAL A 79 -10.35 -18.40 14.70
CA VAL A 79 -10.36 -17.05 15.30
C VAL A 79 -11.30 -16.11 14.57
N VAL A 80 -12.03 -15.32 15.38
CA VAL A 80 -12.95 -14.27 14.93
C VAL A 80 -12.77 -13.06 15.85
N ALA A 81 -12.78 -11.85 15.30
CA ALA A 81 -12.81 -10.62 16.07
C ALA A 81 -14.00 -9.75 15.67
N ARG A 82 -14.65 -9.13 16.64
CA ARG A 82 -15.61 -8.05 16.40
C ARG A 82 -14.86 -6.75 16.44
N VAL A 83 -14.93 -5.98 15.38
CA VAL A 83 -14.25 -4.71 15.25
C VAL A 83 -15.24 -3.59 15.07
N GLN A 84 -15.08 -2.53 15.83
CA GLN A 84 -15.78 -1.30 15.57
C GLN A 84 -14.93 -0.53 14.58
N VAL A 85 -15.40 -0.44 13.35
CA VAL A 85 -14.74 0.43 12.37
C VAL A 85 -14.96 1.85 12.90
N LYS A 86 -13.92 2.48 13.45
CA LYS A 86 -13.91 3.94 13.54
C LYS A 86 -14.16 4.40 12.11
N ASP A 87 -15.13 5.28 11.91
CA ASP A 87 -15.28 5.96 10.64
C ASP A 87 -13.92 6.61 10.31
N LEU A 88 -13.16 5.93 9.44
CA LEU A 88 -12.00 6.50 8.80
C LEU A 88 -12.57 7.53 7.83
N GLY A 89 -12.79 8.77 8.28
CA GLY A 89 -13.40 9.84 7.53
C GLY A 89 -14.63 9.37 6.76
N THR A 90 -15.83 9.72 7.20
CA THR A 90 -17.07 9.36 6.49
C THR A 90 -17.19 10.06 5.16
N SER A 91 -16.34 11.08 4.93
CA SER A 91 -16.29 11.84 3.69
C SER A 91 -14.84 11.98 3.18
N LEU A 92 -14.71 12.13 1.86
CA LEU A 92 -13.42 12.40 1.22
C LEU A 92 -12.82 13.72 1.76
N ASP A 93 -13.68 14.70 2.02
CA ASP A 93 -13.32 16.02 2.57
C ASP A 93 -12.58 15.90 3.90
N GLU A 94 -13.12 15.13 4.85
CA GLU A 94 -12.51 14.90 6.15
C GLU A 94 -11.13 14.22 6.04
N ILE A 95 -10.97 13.31 5.05
CA ILE A 95 -9.71 12.61 4.85
C ILE A 95 -8.65 13.57 4.30
N VAL A 96 -8.97 14.38 3.30
CA VAL A 96 -7.98 15.23 2.63
C VAL A 96 -7.65 16.50 3.41
N GLU A 97 -8.56 16.98 4.26
CA GLU A 97 -8.38 18.21 5.05
C GLU A 97 -7.21 18.13 6.03
N VAL A 98 -6.95 16.94 6.56
CA VAL A 98 -5.91 16.70 7.59
C VAL A 98 -4.56 16.26 7.00
N LEU A 99 -4.46 16.14 5.67
CA LEU A 99 -3.29 15.58 4.99
C LEU A 99 -2.55 16.65 4.19
N ASP A 100 -1.26 16.78 4.46
CA ASP A 100 -0.36 17.65 3.68
C ASP A 100 -0.07 17.06 2.28
N LYS A 101 0.14 15.75 2.21
CA LYS A 101 0.52 15.03 0.98
C LYS A 101 -0.41 13.84 0.72
N PRO A 102 -1.69 14.07 0.38
CA PRO A 102 -2.61 12.96 0.11
C PRO A 102 -2.13 12.10 -1.06
N LEU A 103 -2.33 10.79 -0.93
CA LEU A 103 -2.19 9.80 -1.99
C LEU A 103 -3.52 9.09 -2.12
N LEU A 104 -4.21 9.32 -3.22
CA LEU A 104 -5.52 8.76 -3.48
C LEU A 104 -5.47 7.85 -4.72
N LEU A 105 -6.34 6.84 -4.75
CA LEU A 105 -6.60 6.02 -5.92
C LEU A 105 -8.05 6.23 -6.35
N VAL A 106 -8.25 6.58 -7.60
CA VAL A 106 -9.58 6.77 -8.21
C VAL A 106 -9.79 5.71 -9.27
N LEU A 107 -10.87 4.94 -9.14
CA LEU A 107 -11.22 3.84 -10.04
C LEU A 107 -12.44 4.21 -10.85
N ASP A 108 -12.27 4.54 -12.15
CA ASP A 108 -13.35 4.95 -13.03
C ASP A 108 -13.90 3.78 -13.85
N GLY A 109 -14.96 3.15 -13.34
CA GLY A 109 -15.66 2.08 -14.06
C GLY A 109 -15.16 0.66 -13.74
N VAL A 110 -14.45 0.43 -12.65
CA VAL A 110 -14.01 -0.91 -12.22
C VAL A 110 -15.18 -1.68 -11.60
N THR A 111 -15.76 -2.60 -12.35
CA THR A 111 -16.95 -3.37 -11.95
C THR A 111 -16.64 -4.78 -11.47
N ASP A 112 -15.48 -5.33 -11.79
CA ASP A 112 -15.09 -6.66 -11.33
C ASP A 112 -14.65 -6.64 -9.86
N PRO A 113 -15.30 -7.45 -8.99
CA PRO A 113 -14.95 -7.55 -7.57
C PRO A 113 -13.52 -8.02 -7.30
N HIS A 114 -12.93 -8.84 -8.18
CA HIS A 114 -11.54 -9.28 -8.03
C HIS A 114 -10.57 -8.14 -8.26
N ASN A 115 -10.81 -7.34 -9.31
CA ASN A 115 -10.01 -6.16 -9.61
C ASN A 115 -10.12 -5.11 -8.49
N LEU A 116 -11.33 -4.83 -7.99
CA LEU A 116 -11.51 -3.93 -6.85
C LEU A 116 -10.77 -4.43 -5.60
N GLY A 117 -10.90 -5.72 -5.26
CA GLY A 117 -10.20 -6.28 -4.11
C GLY A 117 -8.68 -6.18 -4.23
N ALA A 118 -8.13 -6.45 -5.42
CA ALA A 118 -6.71 -6.30 -5.70
C ALA A 118 -6.24 -4.83 -5.65
N CYS A 119 -7.04 -3.89 -6.19
CA CYS A 119 -6.76 -2.44 -6.10
C CYS A 119 -6.75 -1.95 -4.64
N LEU A 120 -7.71 -2.37 -3.82
CA LEU A 120 -7.72 -2.04 -2.38
C LEU A 120 -6.48 -2.57 -1.66
N ARG A 121 -6.08 -3.81 -1.97
CA ARG A 121 -4.87 -4.40 -1.39
C ARG A 121 -3.62 -3.64 -1.77
N VAL A 122 -3.49 -3.27 -3.02
CA VAL A 122 -2.35 -2.47 -3.51
C VAL A 122 -2.36 -1.06 -2.94
N ALA A 123 -3.52 -0.41 -2.89
CA ALA A 123 -3.69 0.92 -2.28
C ALA A 123 -3.27 0.92 -0.81
N ASN A 124 -3.70 -0.09 -0.05
CA ASN A 124 -3.27 -0.28 1.34
C ASN A 124 -1.77 -0.47 1.47
N ALA A 125 -1.18 -1.34 0.65
CA ALA A 125 0.26 -1.62 0.67
C ALA A 125 1.12 -0.38 0.32
N ALA A 126 0.62 0.48 -0.57
CA ALA A 126 1.27 1.74 -0.93
C ALA A 126 1.01 2.89 0.06
N GLY A 127 0.17 2.68 1.08
CA GLY A 127 -0.21 3.72 2.03
C GLY A 127 -1.13 4.79 1.44
N ALA A 128 -1.95 4.43 0.43
CA ALA A 128 -2.98 5.32 -0.07
C ALA A 128 -4.03 5.61 1.01
N HIS A 129 -4.44 6.87 1.11
CA HIS A 129 -5.32 7.35 2.17
C HIS A 129 -6.80 7.02 1.91
N ALA A 130 -7.18 6.91 0.63
CA ALA A 130 -8.50 6.44 0.23
C ALA A 130 -8.49 5.89 -1.20
N VAL A 131 -9.49 5.03 -1.48
CA VAL A 131 -9.88 4.62 -2.82
C VAL A 131 -11.25 5.22 -3.13
N VAL A 132 -11.38 5.90 -4.25
CA VAL A 132 -12.60 6.60 -4.67
C VAL A 132 -13.14 5.96 -5.94
N ALA A 133 -14.44 5.74 -6.01
CA ALA A 133 -15.11 5.22 -7.20
C ALA A 133 -16.48 5.89 -7.40
N PRO A 134 -17.02 5.94 -8.62
CA PRO A 134 -18.39 6.39 -8.83
C PRO A 134 -19.38 5.36 -8.26
N LYS A 135 -20.57 5.80 -7.84
CA LYS A 135 -21.67 4.90 -7.44
C LYS A 135 -22.16 4.04 -8.60
N ASP A 136 -22.14 4.62 -9.79
CA ASP A 136 -22.56 3.94 -11.00
C ASP A 136 -21.37 3.25 -11.68
N ARG A 137 -21.59 2.02 -12.14
CA ARG A 137 -20.55 1.21 -12.82
C ARG A 137 -19.29 1.00 -11.99
N ALA A 138 -19.43 0.70 -10.71
CA ALA A 138 -18.33 0.30 -9.85
C ALA A 138 -18.76 -0.86 -8.95
N ALA A 139 -17.81 -1.75 -8.67
CA ALA A 139 -18.03 -2.81 -7.70
C ALA A 139 -18.17 -2.22 -6.29
N GLY A 140 -19.14 -2.73 -5.53
CA GLY A 140 -19.25 -2.46 -4.10
C GLY A 140 -18.45 -3.45 -3.27
N ILE A 141 -18.25 -3.14 -1.98
CA ILE A 141 -17.63 -4.06 -1.04
C ILE A 141 -18.52 -5.29 -0.86
N SER A 142 -18.00 -6.44 -1.21
CA SER A 142 -18.63 -7.76 -1.12
C SER A 142 -17.73 -8.77 -0.42
N ALA A 143 -18.23 -9.95 -0.12
CA ALA A 143 -17.41 -11.04 0.44
C ALA A 143 -16.22 -11.42 -0.46
N THR A 144 -16.41 -11.36 -1.79
CA THR A 144 -15.33 -11.59 -2.77
C THR A 144 -14.27 -10.49 -2.68
N VAL A 145 -14.70 -9.22 -2.65
CA VAL A 145 -13.77 -8.07 -2.50
C VAL A 145 -12.96 -8.19 -1.21
N SER A 146 -13.61 -8.38 -0.07
CA SER A 146 -12.93 -8.52 1.23
C SER A 146 -11.94 -9.69 1.25
N LYS A 147 -12.30 -10.82 0.63
CA LYS A 147 -11.41 -11.98 0.52
C LYS A 147 -10.16 -11.66 -0.31
N VAL A 148 -10.31 -11.04 -1.47
CA VAL A 148 -9.20 -10.69 -2.37
C VAL A 148 -8.34 -9.58 -1.77
N ALA A 149 -8.96 -8.60 -1.14
CA ALA A 149 -8.30 -7.48 -0.47
C ALA A 149 -7.45 -7.90 0.74
N SER A 150 -7.67 -9.11 1.29
CA SER A 150 -6.85 -9.68 2.39
C SER A 150 -6.73 -8.75 3.62
N GLY A 151 -7.85 -8.14 4.03
CA GLY A 151 -7.91 -7.21 5.17
C GLY A 151 -7.74 -5.72 4.78
N ALA A 152 -7.39 -5.41 3.54
CA ALA A 152 -7.27 -4.03 3.09
C ALA A 152 -8.63 -3.32 2.96
N ALA A 153 -9.70 -4.05 2.67
CA ALA A 153 -11.05 -3.50 2.58
C ALA A 153 -11.58 -2.95 3.91
N GLU A 154 -11.03 -3.41 5.03
CA GLU A 154 -11.38 -2.98 6.38
C GLU A 154 -10.52 -1.80 6.87
N SER A 155 -9.37 -1.58 6.27
CA SER A 155 -8.37 -0.59 6.71
C SER A 155 -8.16 0.57 5.74
N THR A 156 -8.54 0.42 4.47
CA THR A 156 -8.47 1.47 3.46
C THR A 156 -9.87 2.02 3.18
N PRO A 157 -10.13 3.32 3.38
CA PRO A 157 -11.41 3.92 3.04
C PRO A 157 -11.76 3.72 1.57
N TYR A 158 -12.92 3.13 1.30
CA TYR A 158 -13.49 3.01 -0.04
C TYR A 158 -14.73 3.88 -0.13
N LEU A 159 -14.63 4.94 -0.90
CA LEU A 159 -15.63 5.99 -0.98
C LEU A 159 -16.32 5.99 -2.35
N MET A 160 -17.63 5.81 -2.34
CA MET A 160 -18.43 5.84 -3.57
C MET A 160 -19.10 7.21 -3.73
N VAL A 161 -18.72 7.94 -4.78
CA VAL A 161 -19.21 9.29 -5.07
C VAL A 161 -20.28 9.29 -6.17
N THR A 162 -21.22 10.24 -6.11
CA THR A 162 -22.30 10.31 -7.08
C THR A 162 -21.84 10.88 -8.43
N ASN A 163 -20.91 11.84 -8.41
CA ASN A 163 -20.39 12.49 -9.60
C ASN A 163 -18.86 12.56 -9.51
N LEU A 164 -18.18 11.63 -10.22
CA LEU A 164 -16.74 11.52 -10.16
C LEU A 164 -16.03 12.78 -10.68
N ALA A 165 -16.44 13.31 -11.83
CA ALA A 165 -15.80 14.49 -12.42
C ALA A 165 -15.91 15.72 -11.50
N ARG A 166 -17.06 15.92 -10.84
CA ARG A 166 -17.22 16.96 -9.83
C ARG A 166 -16.29 16.74 -8.64
N THR A 167 -16.23 15.53 -8.11
CA THR A 167 -15.33 15.20 -6.99
C THR A 167 -13.86 15.44 -7.34
N LEU A 168 -13.44 15.10 -8.57
CA LEU A 168 -12.08 15.42 -9.03
C LEU A 168 -11.84 16.94 -9.09
N GLY A 169 -12.84 17.74 -9.53
CA GLY A 169 -12.77 19.19 -9.48
C GLY A 169 -12.59 19.73 -8.05
N GLU A 170 -13.36 19.20 -7.10
CA GLU A 170 -13.26 19.56 -5.67
C GLU A 170 -11.88 19.21 -5.07
N LEU A 171 -11.26 18.12 -5.51
CA LEU A 171 -9.88 17.75 -5.13
C LEU A 171 -8.84 18.73 -5.70
N LYS A 172 -9.02 19.18 -6.96
CA LYS A 172 -8.15 20.19 -7.61
C LYS A 172 -8.19 21.52 -6.86
N GLU A 173 -9.36 21.97 -6.41
CA GLU A 173 -9.52 23.18 -5.60
C GLU A 173 -8.72 23.11 -4.28
N ARG A 174 -8.39 21.90 -3.82
CA ARG A 174 -7.55 21.63 -2.64
C ARG A 174 -6.08 21.36 -2.98
N ASN A 175 -5.65 21.72 -4.19
CA ASN A 175 -4.29 21.50 -4.69
C ASN A 175 -3.86 20.03 -4.75
N ILE A 176 -4.81 19.11 -4.91
CA ILE A 176 -4.52 17.71 -5.16
C ILE A 176 -4.56 17.48 -6.67
N TRP A 177 -3.44 17.13 -7.25
CA TRP A 177 -3.33 16.89 -8.67
C TRP A 177 -4.00 15.60 -9.08
N ILE A 178 -4.77 15.67 -10.16
CA ILE A 178 -5.46 14.54 -10.75
C ILE A 178 -4.62 14.02 -11.90
N VAL A 179 -4.01 12.85 -11.71
CA VAL A 179 -3.13 12.23 -12.71
C VAL A 179 -3.78 10.95 -13.24
N GLY A 180 -4.14 10.97 -14.52
CA GLY A 180 -4.75 9.84 -15.19
C GLY A 180 -3.72 8.93 -15.85
N ALA A 181 -3.83 7.62 -15.64
CA ALA A 181 -3.09 6.63 -16.41
C ALA A 181 -3.87 6.29 -17.69
N ASP A 182 -3.33 6.69 -18.84
CA ASP A 182 -3.94 6.48 -20.16
C ASP A 182 -2.86 6.09 -21.17
N GLU A 183 -3.06 4.99 -21.90
CA GLU A 183 -2.11 4.47 -22.88
C GLU A 183 -1.82 5.46 -24.02
N ARG A 184 -2.77 6.37 -24.29
CA ARG A 184 -2.67 7.40 -25.34
C ARG A 184 -1.93 8.65 -24.88
N ALA A 185 -1.47 8.71 -23.63
CA ALA A 185 -0.70 9.84 -23.14
C ALA A 185 0.66 9.93 -23.87
N GLU A 186 1.15 11.16 -24.04
CA GLU A 186 2.45 11.40 -24.68
C GLU A 186 3.61 11.01 -23.76
N ARG A 187 3.52 11.42 -22.48
CA ARG A 187 4.58 11.23 -21.48
C ARG A 187 4.41 9.94 -20.71
N THR A 188 5.54 9.32 -20.38
CA THR A 188 5.53 8.20 -19.45
C THR A 188 5.41 8.70 -18.00
N LEU A 189 4.94 7.83 -17.11
CA LEU A 189 4.87 8.17 -15.69
C LEU A 189 6.25 8.39 -15.06
N TYR A 190 7.31 7.89 -15.68
CA TYR A 190 8.69 8.03 -15.19
C TYR A 190 9.32 9.38 -15.57
N GLU A 191 8.88 9.96 -16.70
CA GLU A 191 9.34 11.26 -17.22
C GLU A 191 8.52 12.43 -16.66
N ALA A 192 7.31 12.15 -16.20
CA ALA A 192 6.40 13.16 -15.70
C ALA A 192 6.90 13.73 -14.35
N ASP A 193 6.77 15.04 -14.17
CA ASP A 193 6.96 15.66 -12.86
C ASP A 193 5.68 15.47 -12.04
N LEU A 194 5.71 14.48 -11.14
CA LEU A 194 4.55 14.10 -10.33
C LEU A 194 4.60 14.83 -8.99
N PRO A 195 3.51 15.49 -8.58
CA PRO A 195 3.42 16.17 -7.30
C PRO A 195 3.27 15.20 -6.13
N ASP A 196 3.56 15.68 -4.92
CA ASP A 196 3.38 14.90 -3.70
C ASP A 196 1.90 14.70 -3.34
N ALA A 197 1.06 15.73 -3.53
CA ALA A 197 -0.40 15.64 -3.32
C ALA A 197 -1.08 15.16 -4.61
N ILE A 198 -1.47 13.88 -4.68
CA ILE A 198 -1.87 13.24 -5.93
C ILE A 198 -3.05 12.28 -5.76
N ALA A 199 -3.96 12.33 -6.72
CA ALA A 199 -5.00 11.34 -6.95
C ALA A 199 -4.76 10.65 -8.31
N TRP A 200 -4.37 9.39 -8.26
CA TRP A 200 -4.22 8.54 -9.44
C TRP A 200 -5.58 8.10 -9.96
N VAL A 201 -5.86 8.33 -11.23
CA VAL A 201 -7.10 7.91 -11.89
C VAL A 201 -6.82 6.81 -12.88
N LEU A 202 -7.48 5.67 -12.69
CA LEU A 202 -7.42 4.53 -13.59
C LEU A 202 -8.82 4.21 -14.11
N GLY A 203 -8.90 3.94 -15.41
CA GLY A 203 -10.13 3.52 -16.07
C GLY A 203 -10.38 2.02 -15.99
N ALA A 204 -11.53 1.60 -16.48
CA ALA A 204 -11.87 0.19 -16.65
C ALA A 204 -11.01 -0.47 -17.73
N GLU A 205 -10.85 -1.80 -17.62
CA GLU A 205 -10.19 -2.59 -18.65
C GLU A 205 -10.94 -2.47 -19.99
N GLY A 206 -10.21 -2.21 -21.07
CA GLY A 206 -10.74 -2.08 -22.42
C GLY A 206 -11.37 -0.73 -22.73
N GLU A 207 -12.20 -0.17 -21.85
CA GLU A 207 -12.87 1.12 -22.09
C GLU A 207 -12.00 2.34 -21.67
N GLY A 208 -11.09 2.13 -20.72
CA GLY A 208 -10.30 3.22 -20.15
C GLY A 208 -11.11 4.17 -19.27
N MET A 209 -10.64 5.38 -19.09
CA MET A 209 -11.35 6.45 -18.36
C MET A 209 -12.48 7.04 -19.20
N ARG A 210 -13.59 7.36 -18.56
CA ARG A 210 -14.68 8.10 -19.21
C ARG A 210 -14.20 9.49 -19.64
N ARG A 211 -14.80 10.01 -20.72
CA ARG A 211 -14.40 11.27 -21.34
C ARG A 211 -14.27 12.43 -20.34
N LEU A 212 -15.29 12.67 -19.53
CA LEU A 212 -15.27 13.76 -18.54
C LEU A 212 -14.22 13.55 -17.45
N THR A 213 -14.02 12.33 -16.99
CA THR A 213 -12.96 11.98 -16.02
C THR A 213 -11.59 12.32 -16.58
N ARG A 214 -11.35 11.92 -17.83
CA ARG A 214 -10.10 12.16 -18.55
C ARG A 214 -9.84 13.65 -18.76
N GLU A 215 -10.86 14.40 -19.18
CA GLU A 215 -10.78 15.86 -19.40
C GLU A 215 -10.55 16.64 -18.09
N THR A 216 -10.93 16.06 -16.95
CA THR A 216 -10.71 16.68 -15.63
C THR A 216 -9.30 16.47 -15.10
N CYS A 217 -8.54 15.48 -15.63
CA CYS A 217 -7.16 15.23 -15.19
C CYS A 217 -6.27 16.44 -15.50
N ASP A 218 -5.38 16.78 -14.55
CA ASP A 218 -4.34 17.81 -14.75
C ASP A 218 -3.22 17.29 -15.64
N LEU A 219 -2.98 15.98 -15.56
CA LEU A 219 -1.92 15.32 -16.31
C LEU A 219 -2.37 13.92 -16.71
N LEU A 220 -2.04 13.53 -17.93
CA LEU A 220 -2.16 12.17 -18.40
C LEU A 220 -0.77 11.58 -18.59
N VAL A 221 -0.57 10.37 -18.10
CA VAL A 221 0.68 9.63 -18.24
C VAL A 221 0.41 8.20 -18.67
N LYS A 222 1.37 7.59 -19.37
CA LYS A 222 1.31 6.18 -19.73
C LYS A 222 2.35 5.37 -18.98
N ILE A 223 2.01 4.12 -18.69
CA ILE A 223 2.99 3.11 -18.27
C ILE A 223 3.65 2.59 -19.55
N PRO A 224 4.99 2.70 -19.72
CA PRO A 224 5.63 2.25 -20.93
C PRO A 224 5.54 0.73 -21.06
N MET A 225 5.08 0.26 -22.23
CA MET A 225 4.91 -1.15 -22.55
C MET A 225 6.01 -1.55 -23.53
N GLY A 226 6.77 -2.59 -23.22
CA GLY A 226 7.87 -3.08 -24.06
C GLY A 226 7.53 -4.32 -24.89
N GLY A 227 6.33 -4.86 -24.77
CA GLY A 227 5.88 -6.06 -25.46
C GLY A 227 4.70 -5.82 -26.40
N GLU A 228 4.05 -6.90 -26.83
CA GLU A 228 2.89 -6.85 -27.73
C GLU A 228 1.60 -6.46 -27.02
N VAL A 229 1.50 -6.66 -25.70
CA VAL A 229 0.32 -6.27 -24.92
C VAL A 229 0.25 -4.75 -24.79
N GLN A 230 -0.93 -4.20 -25.01
CA GLN A 230 -1.15 -2.75 -25.02
C GLN A 230 -1.53 -2.18 -23.65
N SER A 231 -2.03 -3.01 -22.73
CA SER A 231 -2.48 -2.58 -21.41
C SER A 231 -2.16 -3.59 -20.33
N LEU A 232 -2.16 -3.13 -19.08
CA LEU A 232 -2.06 -3.94 -17.88
C LEU A 232 -3.44 -4.11 -17.23
N ASN A 233 -3.63 -5.19 -16.50
CA ASN A 233 -4.74 -5.28 -15.56
C ASN A 233 -4.76 -4.05 -14.64
N VAL A 234 -5.95 -3.53 -14.35
CA VAL A 234 -6.12 -2.26 -13.61
C VAL A 234 -5.45 -2.30 -12.23
N SER A 235 -5.45 -3.44 -11.55
CA SER A 235 -4.79 -3.55 -10.24
C SER A 235 -3.27 -3.54 -10.33
N VAL A 236 -2.71 -4.05 -11.42
CA VAL A 236 -1.27 -3.98 -11.70
C VAL A 236 -0.89 -2.55 -12.04
N ALA A 237 -1.66 -1.87 -12.92
CA ALA A 237 -1.47 -0.46 -13.23
C ALA A 237 -1.55 0.43 -11.98
N ALA A 238 -2.52 0.15 -11.08
CA ALA A 238 -2.63 0.84 -9.78
C ALA A 238 -1.36 0.65 -8.94
N GLY A 239 -0.79 -0.55 -8.93
CA GLY A 239 0.47 -0.83 -8.24
C GLY A 239 1.62 0.00 -8.79
N VAL A 240 1.81 0.01 -10.10
CA VAL A 240 2.87 0.79 -10.75
C VAL A 240 2.74 2.28 -10.43
N CYS A 241 1.55 2.86 -10.58
CA CYS A 241 1.30 4.28 -10.32
C CYS A 241 1.50 4.67 -8.83
N LEU A 242 0.92 3.91 -7.93
CA LEU A 242 1.00 4.18 -6.49
C LEU A 242 2.42 4.02 -5.96
N PHE A 243 3.12 2.95 -6.34
CA PHE A 243 4.49 2.71 -5.89
C PHE A 243 5.51 3.66 -6.53
N GLU A 244 5.23 4.23 -7.71
CA GLU A 244 6.03 5.33 -8.23
C GLU A 244 5.90 6.57 -7.35
N SER A 245 4.69 6.90 -6.87
CA SER A 245 4.52 7.98 -5.88
C SER A 245 5.25 7.67 -4.56
N VAL A 246 5.18 6.43 -4.09
CA VAL A 246 5.92 5.99 -2.88
C VAL A 246 7.43 6.15 -3.10
N ARG A 247 7.96 5.67 -4.23
CA ARG A 247 9.39 5.78 -4.57
C ARG A 247 9.87 7.24 -4.55
N ARG A 248 9.08 8.16 -5.12
CA ARG A 248 9.42 9.60 -5.15
C ARG A 248 9.37 10.27 -3.79
N ARG A 249 8.47 9.83 -2.91
CA ARG A 249 8.37 10.31 -1.52
C ARG A 249 9.45 9.75 -0.60
N MET A 250 10.08 8.64 -0.98
CA MET A 250 11.23 8.13 -0.24
C MET A 250 12.36 9.18 -0.30
N PRO A 251 13.01 9.49 0.82
CA PRO A 251 14.20 10.31 0.79
C PRO A 251 15.18 9.65 -0.20
N ALA A 252 15.72 10.46 -1.11
CA ALA A 252 16.78 9.97 -1.98
C ALA A 252 17.81 9.26 -1.10
N ALA A 253 18.13 8.00 -1.43
CA ALA A 253 19.19 7.31 -0.73
C ALA A 253 20.37 8.28 -0.72
N LYS A 254 20.82 8.68 0.46
CA LYS A 254 21.96 9.59 0.58
C LYS A 254 23.05 8.96 -0.25
N SER A 255 23.35 9.55 -1.42
CA SER A 255 24.49 9.10 -2.21
C SER A 255 25.68 9.23 -1.30
N TYR A 256 26.23 8.10 -0.87
CA TYR A 256 27.45 8.15 -0.09
C TYR A 256 28.51 8.83 -0.95
N VAL A 257 29.03 9.93 -0.45
CA VAL A 257 30.19 10.61 -1.02
C VAL A 257 31.34 10.31 -0.06
N PRO A 258 32.41 9.65 -0.54
CA PRO A 258 33.56 9.40 0.33
C PRO A 258 34.07 10.72 0.91
N PRO A 259 34.23 10.83 2.23
CA PRO A 259 34.84 12.03 2.85
C PRO A 259 36.27 12.22 2.39
N ASP A 260 36.96 11.15 2.03
CA ASP A 260 38.28 11.15 1.40
C ASP A 260 38.23 10.25 0.15
N PRO A 261 38.29 10.82 -1.07
CA PRO A 261 38.22 10.06 -2.31
C PRO A 261 39.45 9.14 -2.56
N THR A 262 40.48 9.25 -1.76
CA THR A 262 41.69 8.41 -1.86
C THR A 262 41.63 7.19 -0.90
N ARG A 263 40.57 7.07 -0.10
CA ARG A 263 40.44 6.03 0.91
C ARG A 263 39.09 5.33 0.82
N ILE A 264 39.11 4.04 1.08
CA ILE A 264 37.93 3.19 1.22
C ILE A 264 37.77 2.86 2.71
N GLU A 265 36.59 3.14 3.26
CA GLU A 265 36.23 2.73 4.61
C GLU A 265 35.51 1.37 4.57
N ASP A 266 35.72 0.52 5.60
CA ASP A 266 34.96 -0.75 5.76
C ASP A 266 33.61 -0.45 6.42
N LYS A 267 32.76 0.31 5.72
CA LYS A 267 31.38 0.62 6.07
C LYS A 267 30.48 0.17 4.94
N PRO A 268 29.25 -0.31 5.22
CA PRO A 268 28.33 -0.81 4.19
C PRO A 268 28.13 0.20 3.05
N GLU A 269 27.91 1.46 3.38
CA GLU A 269 27.64 2.54 2.40
C GLU A 269 28.88 2.84 1.51
N ALA A 270 30.07 2.80 2.11
CA ALA A 270 31.32 2.99 1.39
C ALA A 270 31.60 1.81 0.46
N LEU A 271 31.41 0.60 0.95
CA LEU A 271 31.61 -0.62 0.15
C LEU A 271 30.63 -0.69 -1.03
N ASP A 272 29.37 -0.31 -0.83
CA ASP A 272 28.38 -0.21 -1.90
C ASP A 272 28.75 0.84 -2.96
N TYR A 273 29.20 2.01 -2.53
CA TYR A 273 29.70 3.07 -3.43
C TYR A 273 30.90 2.59 -4.25
N TRP A 274 31.92 2.04 -3.59
CA TRP A 274 33.14 1.62 -4.27
C TRP A 274 32.96 0.35 -5.11
N SER A 275 32.01 -0.52 -4.76
CA SER A 275 31.68 -1.69 -5.59
C SER A 275 31.12 -1.29 -6.94
N ARG A 276 30.27 -0.26 -6.98
CA ARG A 276 29.75 0.33 -8.23
C ARG A 276 30.83 1.10 -8.99
N THR A 277 31.63 1.91 -8.29
CA THR A 277 32.67 2.74 -8.88
C THR A 277 33.82 1.90 -9.49
N LEU A 278 34.17 0.80 -8.86
CA LEU A 278 35.24 -0.11 -9.29
C LEU A 278 34.73 -1.32 -10.08
N GLU A 279 33.42 -1.38 -10.35
CA GLU A 279 32.75 -2.48 -11.04
C GLU A 279 33.14 -3.86 -10.49
N THR A 280 33.19 -3.98 -9.15
CA THR A 280 33.62 -5.20 -8.46
C THR A 280 32.73 -5.50 -7.26
N ASP A 281 32.85 -6.74 -6.76
CA ASP A 281 32.07 -7.19 -5.61
C ASP A 281 32.54 -6.58 -4.28
N ALA A 282 31.59 -6.14 -3.44
CA ALA A 282 31.86 -5.51 -2.14
C ALA A 282 32.68 -6.41 -1.21
N GLU A 283 32.49 -7.75 -1.25
CA GLU A 283 33.27 -8.69 -0.46
C GLU A 283 34.71 -8.80 -0.94
N LYS A 284 34.95 -8.64 -2.23
CA LYS A 284 36.33 -8.59 -2.76
C LYS A 284 37.04 -7.33 -2.27
N ILE A 285 36.34 -6.19 -2.29
CA ILE A 285 36.89 -4.94 -1.73
C ILE A 285 37.19 -5.11 -0.25
N ARG A 286 36.28 -5.68 0.53
CA ARG A 286 36.46 -5.92 1.96
C ARG A 286 37.67 -6.83 2.24
N ARG A 287 37.88 -7.87 1.42
CA ARG A 287 39.06 -8.73 1.54
C ARG A 287 40.37 -7.98 1.23
N ALA A 288 40.35 -7.15 0.19
CA ALA A 288 41.51 -6.33 -0.16
C ALA A 288 41.83 -5.32 0.96
N LEU A 289 40.82 -4.64 1.53
CA LEU A 289 40.99 -3.73 2.67
C LEU A 289 41.67 -4.40 3.87
N ARG A 290 41.35 -5.65 4.18
CA ARG A 290 41.98 -6.42 5.26
C ARG A 290 43.44 -6.73 5.01
N LYS A 291 43.86 -6.83 3.73
CA LYS A 291 45.23 -7.14 3.34
C LYS A 291 46.14 -5.93 3.21
N VAL A 292 45.61 -4.87 2.56
CA VAL A 292 46.46 -3.74 2.16
C VAL A 292 46.04 -2.41 2.81
N GLY A 293 45.00 -2.42 3.65
CA GLY A 293 44.47 -1.20 4.27
C GLY A 293 43.55 -0.41 3.36
N GLY A 294 43.15 0.80 3.83
CA GLY A 294 42.11 1.60 3.21
C GLY A 294 42.53 2.50 2.04
N SER A 295 43.78 2.47 1.59
CA SER A 295 44.21 3.28 0.43
C SER A 295 43.58 2.77 -0.87
N LEU A 296 42.91 3.66 -1.62
CA LEU A 296 42.24 3.30 -2.87
C LEU A 296 43.21 2.68 -3.88
N ASP A 297 44.43 3.25 -4.02
CA ASP A 297 45.41 2.76 -4.97
C ASP A 297 45.92 1.36 -4.62
N GLN A 298 46.14 1.10 -3.32
CA GLN A 298 46.57 -0.22 -2.87
C GLN A 298 45.47 -1.26 -3.04
N VAL A 299 44.21 -0.90 -2.78
CA VAL A 299 43.06 -1.76 -3.00
C VAL A 299 42.86 -2.04 -4.50
N LYS A 300 42.98 -1.03 -5.38
CA LYS A 300 42.94 -1.23 -6.84
C LYS A 300 44.02 -2.21 -7.31
N LYS A 301 45.24 -2.03 -6.81
CA LYS A 301 46.37 -2.93 -7.14
C LYS A 301 46.13 -4.36 -6.67
N GLU A 302 45.62 -4.56 -5.46
CA GLU A 302 45.29 -5.89 -4.92
C GLU A 302 44.13 -6.56 -5.71
N LEU A 303 43.20 -5.78 -6.21
CA LEU A 303 42.07 -6.24 -7.04
C LEU A 303 42.43 -6.43 -8.52
N GLY A 304 43.62 -6.03 -8.96
CA GLY A 304 44.02 -6.04 -10.35
C GLY A 304 43.26 -5.00 -11.22
N ILE A 305 42.73 -3.96 -10.58
CA ILE A 305 41.98 -2.89 -11.25
C ILE A 305 42.91 -1.70 -11.46
N GLY A 306 43.16 -1.33 -12.71
CA GLY A 306 43.97 -0.17 -13.06
C GLY A 306 45.48 -0.42 -13.00
N GLY A 307 45.99 -1.00 -14.08
CA GLY A 307 47.40 -1.20 -14.33
C GLY A 307 47.60 -1.55 -15.78
N VAL A 308 47.38 -0.54 -16.66
CA VAL A 308 48.06 -0.49 -17.95
C VAL A 308 48.21 1.01 -18.29
N GLY A 309 49.41 1.49 -18.24
CA GLY A 309 49.78 2.80 -18.69
C GLY A 309 51.26 2.99 -18.51
#